data_f7bc827c754504a53025eb6b818222eb
#
_entry.id   f7bc827c754504a53025eb6b818222eb
#
_cell.length_a   1.000
_cell.length_b   1.000
_cell.length_c   1.000
_cell.angle_alpha   90.00
_cell.angle_beta   90.00
_cell.angle_gamma   90.00
#
_symmetry.space_group_name_H-M   'P 1'
#
loop_
_entity.id
_entity.type
_entity.pdbx_description
1 polymer ?
#
loop_
_entity_poly.entity_id
_entity_poly.type
_entity_poly.pdbx_seq_one_letter_code
_entity_poly.pdbx_strand_id
1 'polypeptide(L)'
;MDIPLLVQHFLIHLHETGKKHSTVSMYKHDLMAFFKWLNQHSPDITPGILPEEKSCYEEYLTYLKEKNLSEANLRRVASHLNRLLEYHNLTDQFGTLKATTKKQRDLVDSDFITKKDTFSLLNSVVSKKNLTETQLQIHKYIAPRNYSILILMLHYGLTLNEVVSLNINDINFSQNELTIITNKGKRVLNLSKDDKKIIYNYFSNIPALFKPKDYTDDPLFLSFHPQKMVYWYDYNLNKPKRISLIGVKRMIEKEVKRSGIQAKARSTQFRNSCILNKICEGYSNEYLITYFGLSSRHALYRYKKYLKTK
;
A
#
# COMPACT_ATOMS: atom_id res chain seq x y z
N MET A 1 -9.07 -2.27 28.19
CA MET A 1 -9.14 -0.82 28.44
C MET A 1 -10.10 -0.24 27.43
N ASP A 2 -11.13 0.41 27.91
CA ASP A 2 -12.09 1.08 27.04
C ASP A 2 -11.43 2.29 26.36
N ILE A 3 -11.96 2.69 25.21
CA ILE A 3 -11.44 3.85 24.48
C ILE A 3 -11.85 5.10 25.26
N PRO A 4 -10.92 5.99 25.65
CA PRO A 4 -11.28 7.26 26.30
C PRO A 4 -12.29 8.05 25.47
N LEU A 5 -13.27 8.68 26.13
CA LEU A 5 -14.36 9.38 25.46
C LEU A 5 -13.85 10.46 24.49
N LEU A 6 -12.82 11.20 24.90
CA LEU A 6 -12.19 12.22 24.07
C LEU A 6 -11.57 11.64 22.77
N VAL A 7 -11.01 10.41 22.85
CA VAL A 7 -10.48 9.72 21.66
C VAL A 7 -11.63 9.24 20.77
N GLN A 8 -12.75 8.75 21.37
CA GLN A 8 -13.91 8.33 20.60
C GLN A 8 -14.48 9.49 19.77
N HIS A 9 -14.68 10.66 20.37
CA HIS A 9 -15.16 11.85 19.66
C HIS A 9 -14.22 12.26 18.52
N PHE A 10 -12.92 12.26 18.79
CA PHE A 10 -11.93 12.55 17.74
C PHE A 10 -11.96 11.53 16.58
N LEU A 11 -12.11 10.23 16.87
CA LEU A 11 -12.20 9.20 15.83
C LEU A 11 -13.48 9.32 14.99
N ILE A 12 -14.61 9.71 15.62
CA ILE A 12 -15.87 10.02 14.92
C ILE A 12 -15.65 11.22 13.99
N HIS A 13 -15.07 12.30 14.49
CA HIS A 13 -14.73 13.48 13.68
C HIS A 13 -13.84 13.14 12.49
N LEU A 14 -12.81 12.29 12.67
CA LEU A 14 -11.99 11.85 11.56
C LEU A 14 -12.79 11.07 10.51
N HIS A 15 -13.78 10.30 10.91
CA HIS A 15 -14.65 9.57 10.00
C HIS A 15 -15.57 10.53 9.23
N GLU A 16 -16.19 11.49 9.92
CA GLU A 16 -17.06 12.51 9.32
C GLU A 16 -16.32 13.42 8.35
N THR A 17 -15.03 13.73 8.61
CA THR A 17 -14.15 14.47 7.68
C THR A 17 -13.62 13.63 6.53
N GLY A 18 -14.17 12.42 6.30
CA GLY A 18 -13.87 11.58 5.14
C GLY A 18 -12.55 10.81 5.21
N LYS A 19 -11.95 10.63 6.40
CA LYS A 19 -10.76 9.79 6.53
C LYS A 19 -11.11 8.32 6.29
N LYS A 20 -10.24 7.61 5.55
CA LYS A 20 -10.42 6.18 5.29
C LYS A 20 -10.43 5.39 6.61
N HIS A 21 -11.27 4.36 6.70
CA HIS A 21 -11.38 3.49 7.87
C HIS A 21 -10.00 2.96 8.35
N SER A 22 -9.11 2.56 7.44
CA SER A 22 -7.76 2.11 7.80
C SER A 22 -6.91 3.21 8.45
N THR A 23 -7.11 4.47 8.06
CA THR A 23 -6.45 5.63 8.68
C THR A 23 -6.99 5.86 10.10
N VAL A 24 -8.31 5.88 10.27
CA VAL A 24 -8.96 6.02 11.59
C VAL A 24 -8.54 4.89 12.51
N SER A 25 -8.48 3.65 12.02
CA SER A 25 -7.97 2.49 12.77
C SER A 25 -6.52 2.67 13.25
N MET A 26 -5.69 3.30 12.44
CA MET A 26 -4.28 3.57 12.80
C MET A 26 -4.17 4.67 13.87
N TYR A 27 -4.98 5.74 13.78
CA TYR A 27 -5.11 6.74 14.85
C TYR A 27 -5.54 6.07 16.15
N LYS A 28 -6.61 5.27 16.11
CA LYS A 28 -7.09 4.52 17.28
C LYS A 28 -5.96 3.71 17.92
N HIS A 29 -5.23 2.94 17.12
CA HIS A 29 -4.13 2.09 17.61
C HIS A 29 -3.05 2.91 18.31
N ASP A 30 -2.57 3.97 17.69
CA ASP A 30 -1.47 4.78 18.23
C ASP A 30 -1.91 5.56 19.48
N LEU A 31 -3.13 6.12 19.50
CA LEU A 31 -3.66 6.84 20.65
C LEU A 31 -3.96 5.91 21.84
N MET A 32 -4.51 4.72 21.57
CA MET A 32 -4.71 3.73 22.64
C MET A 32 -3.39 3.26 23.25
N ALA A 33 -2.32 3.15 22.43
CA ALA A 33 -0.99 2.83 22.94
C ALA A 33 -0.45 3.95 23.85
N PHE A 34 -0.67 5.21 23.49
CA PHE A 34 -0.30 6.37 24.32
C PHE A 34 -1.05 6.36 25.67
N PHE A 35 -2.37 6.23 25.68
CA PHE A 35 -3.14 6.21 26.93
C PHE A 35 -2.82 5.00 27.81
N LYS A 36 -2.50 3.85 27.20
CA LYS A 36 -2.03 2.70 27.95
C LYS A 36 -0.69 2.98 28.65
N TRP A 37 0.24 3.60 27.94
CA TRP A 37 1.53 4.00 28.49
C TRP A 37 1.35 5.04 29.60
N LEU A 38 0.52 6.06 29.38
CA LEU A 38 0.24 7.13 30.32
C LEU A 38 -0.28 6.58 31.66
N ASN A 39 -1.24 5.68 31.63
CA ASN A 39 -1.80 5.06 32.84
C ASN A 39 -0.77 4.21 33.61
N GLN A 40 0.31 3.75 32.95
CA GLN A 40 1.35 2.95 33.60
C GLN A 40 2.48 3.81 34.16
N HIS A 41 2.73 5.00 33.61
CA HIS A 41 3.89 5.83 33.94
C HIS A 41 3.52 7.12 34.67
N SER A 42 2.26 7.51 34.63
CA SER A 42 1.75 8.70 35.30
C SER A 42 0.40 8.40 35.97
N PRO A 43 0.41 7.61 37.07
CA PRO A 43 -0.82 7.17 37.76
C PRO A 43 -1.63 8.32 38.35
N ASP A 44 -1.02 9.45 38.57
CA ASP A 44 -1.67 10.65 39.09
C ASP A 44 -2.58 11.34 38.06
N ILE A 45 -2.42 11.02 36.78
CA ILE A 45 -3.27 11.54 35.72
C ILE A 45 -4.54 10.69 35.65
N THR A 46 -5.70 11.31 35.79
CA THR A 46 -6.96 10.61 35.67
C THR A 46 -7.08 9.87 34.36
N PRO A 47 -7.40 8.56 34.37
CA PRO A 47 -7.50 7.76 33.15
C PRO A 47 -8.44 8.38 32.13
N GLY A 48 -7.95 8.54 30.90
CA GLY A 48 -8.73 9.07 29.79
C GLY A 48 -8.75 10.59 29.66
N ILE A 49 -8.02 11.32 30.48
CA ILE A 49 -7.79 12.76 30.36
C ILE A 49 -6.47 13.01 29.63
N LEU A 50 -6.41 14.10 28.86
CA LEU A 50 -5.16 14.55 28.23
C LEU A 50 -4.26 15.20 29.27
N PRO A 51 -2.94 14.86 29.29
CA PRO A 51 -1.99 15.56 30.13
C PRO A 51 -1.96 17.06 29.85
N GLU A 52 -1.90 17.86 30.88
CA GLU A 52 -1.77 19.32 30.77
C GLU A 52 -0.33 19.78 30.49
N GLU A 53 0.64 18.88 30.64
CA GLU A 53 2.04 19.18 30.42
C GLU A 53 2.56 18.53 29.13
N LYS A 54 3.27 19.34 28.34
CA LYS A 54 3.93 18.87 27.11
C LYS A 54 4.95 17.77 27.36
N SER A 55 5.63 17.81 28.51
CA SER A 55 6.63 16.84 28.95
C SER A 55 6.13 15.38 28.82
N CYS A 56 4.91 15.10 29.23
CA CYS A 56 4.31 13.76 29.15
C CYS A 56 4.29 13.20 27.72
N TYR A 57 4.02 14.03 26.72
CA TYR A 57 4.02 13.62 25.31
C TYR A 57 5.42 13.40 24.79
N GLU A 58 6.39 14.23 25.21
CA GLU A 58 7.80 14.14 24.82
C GLU A 58 8.46 12.91 25.45
N GLU A 59 8.13 12.60 26.71
CA GLU A 59 8.55 11.38 27.40
C GLU A 59 8.02 10.12 26.70
N TYR A 60 6.75 10.11 26.27
CA TYR A 60 6.22 9.01 25.49
C TYR A 60 6.96 8.81 24.17
N LEU A 61 7.27 9.89 23.46
CA LEU A 61 8.03 9.79 22.21
C LEU A 61 9.47 9.30 22.47
N THR A 62 10.08 9.68 23.58
CA THR A 62 11.39 9.20 24.02
C THR A 62 11.34 7.71 24.36
N TYR A 63 10.35 7.29 25.13
CA TYR A 63 10.10 5.88 25.43
C TYR A 63 9.96 5.02 24.15
N LEU A 64 9.22 5.50 23.16
CA LEU A 64 9.07 4.79 21.88
C LEU A 64 10.39 4.71 21.11
N LYS A 65 11.25 5.73 21.21
CA LYS A 65 12.58 5.74 20.62
C LYS A 65 13.48 4.71 21.27
N GLU A 66 13.47 4.60 22.60
CA GLU A 66 14.19 3.60 23.38
C GLU A 66 13.74 2.16 23.06
N LYS A 67 12.44 1.97 22.74
CA LYS A 67 11.90 0.72 22.21
C LYS A 67 12.26 0.44 20.75
N ASN A 68 13.22 1.19 20.17
CA ASN A 68 13.69 1.06 18.80
C ASN A 68 12.60 1.23 17.74
N LEU A 69 11.58 2.05 18.00
CA LEU A 69 10.58 2.37 16.98
C LEU A 69 11.27 3.14 15.83
N SER A 70 10.93 2.77 14.58
CA SER A 70 11.53 3.45 13.42
C SER A 70 11.16 4.94 13.40
N GLU A 71 12.05 5.80 12.91
CA GLU A 71 11.80 7.25 12.81
C GLU A 71 10.54 7.62 12.03
N ALA A 72 10.19 6.81 11.02
CA ALA A 72 8.94 6.99 10.27
C ALA A 72 7.71 6.76 11.15
N ASN A 73 7.75 5.74 12.02
CA ASN A 73 6.69 5.46 12.96
C ASN A 73 6.63 6.51 14.09
N LEU A 74 7.77 6.95 14.61
CA LEU A 74 7.81 8.04 15.59
C LEU A 74 7.17 9.31 15.04
N ARG A 75 7.49 9.70 13.80
CA ARG A 75 6.86 10.86 13.14
C ARG A 75 5.36 10.67 12.96
N ARG A 76 4.91 9.45 12.63
CA ARG A 76 3.48 9.16 12.52
C ARG A 76 2.79 9.32 13.86
N VAL A 77 3.33 8.74 14.93
CA VAL A 77 2.76 8.83 16.28
C VAL A 77 2.71 10.30 16.74
N ALA A 78 3.79 11.04 16.60
CA ALA A 78 3.81 12.48 16.92
C ALA A 78 2.76 13.26 16.11
N SER A 79 2.60 12.95 14.83
CA SER A 79 1.55 13.56 13.98
C SER A 79 0.15 13.21 14.46
N HIS A 80 -0.09 11.99 14.95
CA HIS A 80 -1.39 11.57 15.48
C HIS A 80 -1.69 12.27 16.80
N LEU A 81 -0.70 12.40 17.69
CA LEU A 81 -0.84 13.16 18.93
C LEU A 81 -1.10 14.65 18.65
N ASN A 82 -0.33 15.28 17.76
CA ASN A 82 -0.56 16.67 17.37
C ASN A 82 -1.97 16.90 16.86
N ARG A 83 -2.51 15.98 16.04
CA ARG A 83 -3.87 16.07 15.52
C ARG A 83 -4.94 15.93 16.61
N LEU A 84 -4.68 15.10 17.63
CA LEU A 84 -5.56 15.00 18.79
C LEU A 84 -5.53 16.29 19.61
N LEU A 85 -4.34 16.86 19.86
CA LEU A 85 -4.15 18.14 20.56
C LEU A 85 -4.80 19.30 19.79
N GLU A 86 -4.67 19.33 18.47
CA GLU A 86 -5.33 20.30 17.59
C GLU A 86 -6.86 20.24 17.72
N TYR A 87 -7.43 19.03 17.70
CA TYR A 87 -8.87 18.81 17.86
C TYR A 87 -9.42 19.30 19.19
N HIS A 88 -8.61 19.21 20.25
CA HIS A 88 -8.96 19.70 21.60
C HIS A 88 -8.47 21.13 21.90
N ASN A 89 -7.99 21.89 20.88
CA ASN A 89 -7.49 23.27 21.00
C ASN A 89 -6.31 23.44 21.98
N LEU A 90 -5.48 22.41 22.14
CA LEU A 90 -4.30 22.43 23.02
C LEU A 90 -2.98 22.75 22.30
N THR A 91 -3.01 22.98 20.99
CA THR A 91 -1.83 23.28 20.16
C THR A 91 -1.17 24.62 20.52
N ASP A 92 -1.97 25.61 20.89
CA ASP A 92 -1.45 26.94 21.27
C ASP A 92 -0.65 26.88 22.58
N GLN A 93 -1.03 25.98 23.49
CA GLN A 93 -0.37 25.74 24.78
C GLN A 93 0.94 24.96 24.63
N PHE A 94 0.97 23.92 23.79
CA PHE A 94 2.10 22.99 23.73
C PHE A 94 3.01 23.19 22.51
N GLY A 95 2.53 23.89 21.48
CA GLY A 95 3.18 23.91 20.16
C GLY A 95 3.18 22.52 19.50
N THR A 96 3.95 22.38 18.43
CA THR A 96 4.02 21.11 17.70
C THR A 96 4.99 20.14 18.35
N LEU A 97 4.52 18.90 18.63
CA LEU A 97 5.40 17.81 19.07
C LEU A 97 6.28 17.35 17.91
N LYS A 98 7.59 17.34 18.11
CA LYS A 98 8.59 16.92 17.10
C LYS A 98 9.24 15.61 17.53
N ALA A 99 8.97 14.54 16.79
CA ALA A 99 9.59 13.25 17.08
C ALA A 99 11.05 13.16 16.59
N THR A 100 11.37 13.81 15.48
CA THR A 100 12.69 13.74 14.85
C THR A 100 12.85 14.82 13.79
N THR A 101 14.05 15.34 13.65
CA THR A 101 14.43 16.33 12.61
C THR A 101 15.00 15.69 11.35
N LYS A 102 15.22 14.37 11.33
CA LYS A 102 15.85 13.70 10.20
C LYS A 102 14.95 13.72 8.96
N LYS A 103 15.54 14.17 7.86
CA LYS A 103 14.96 14.10 6.51
C LYS A 103 14.75 12.63 6.11
N GLN A 104 13.89 12.41 5.11
CA GLN A 104 13.72 11.09 4.50
C GLN A 104 15.11 10.55 4.07
N ARG A 105 15.43 9.28 4.41
CA ARG A 105 16.70 8.66 4.03
C ARG A 105 16.87 8.62 2.52
N ASP A 106 18.11 8.66 2.09
CA ASP A 106 18.47 8.48 0.69
C ASP A 106 18.15 7.05 0.21
N LEU A 107 17.96 6.91 -1.10
CA LEU A 107 17.77 5.61 -1.72
C LEU A 107 19.13 4.89 -1.83
N VAL A 108 19.09 3.58 -1.63
CA VAL A 108 20.23 2.65 -1.77
C VAL A 108 19.82 1.51 -2.71
N ASP A 109 20.78 0.70 -3.15
CA ASP A 109 20.55 -0.39 -4.12
C ASP A 109 19.43 -1.34 -3.70
N SER A 110 19.33 -1.65 -2.41
CA SER A 110 18.27 -2.51 -1.86
C SER A 110 16.85 -1.92 -1.92
N ASP A 111 16.70 -0.65 -2.32
CA ASP A 111 15.40 -0.04 -2.59
C ASP A 111 14.86 -0.32 -3.98
N PHE A 112 15.61 -1.07 -4.78
CA PHE A 112 15.27 -1.41 -6.15
C PHE A 112 15.28 -2.92 -6.35
N ILE A 113 14.55 -3.39 -7.36
CA ILE A 113 14.65 -4.75 -7.89
C ILE A 113 15.46 -4.71 -9.18
N THR A 114 16.38 -5.67 -9.34
CA THR A 114 17.21 -5.77 -10.55
C THR A 114 16.40 -6.31 -11.74
N LYS A 115 16.88 -6.09 -12.98
CA LYS A 115 16.28 -6.70 -14.17
C LYS A 115 16.30 -8.23 -14.09
N LYS A 116 17.40 -8.82 -13.58
CA LYS A 116 17.55 -10.26 -13.36
C LYS A 116 16.50 -10.79 -12.40
N ASP A 117 16.31 -10.11 -11.24
CA ASP A 117 15.34 -10.52 -10.24
C ASP A 117 13.90 -10.36 -10.74
N THR A 118 13.63 -9.28 -11.50
CA THR A 118 12.32 -9.07 -12.17
C THR A 118 12.00 -10.24 -13.09
N PHE A 119 12.96 -10.65 -13.93
CA PHE A 119 12.78 -11.80 -14.82
C PHE A 119 12.58 -13.11 -14.05
N SER A 120 13.39 -13.35 -13.01
CA SER A 120 13.25 -14.53 -12.14
C SER A 120 11.89 -14.57 -11.45
N LEU A 121 11.39 -13.42 -10.94
CA LEU A 121 10.09 -13.32 -10.31
C LEU A 121 8.95 -13.64 -11.28
N LEU A 122 8.95 -13.04 -12.46
CA LEU A 122 7.91 -13.28 -13.47
C LEU A 122 7.92 -14.73 -13.94
N ASN A 123 9.10 -15.31 -14.18
CA ASN A 123 9.23 -16.73 -14.54
C ASN A 123 8.74 -17.66 -13.43
N SER A 124 8.95 -17.30 -12.16
CA SER A 124 8.48 -18.14 -11.07
C SER A 124 6.96 -18.28 -11.07
N VAL A 125 6.23 -17.21 -11.41
CA VAL A 125 4.76 -17.23 -11.42
C VAL A 125 4.18 -18.20 -12.44
N VAL A 126 4.79 -18.30 -13.62
CA VAL A 126 4.34 -19.22 -14.69
C VAL A 126 4.89 -20.63 -14.53
N SER A 127 6.01 -20.77 -13.83
CA SER A 127 6.66 -22.06 -13.59
C SER A 127 5.83 -22.92 -12.62
N LYS A 128 5.81 -24.21 -12.92
CA LYS A 128 5.23 -25.23 -12.00
C LYS A 128 6.27 -25.80 -11.01
N LYS A 129 7.54 -25.42 -11.13
CA LYS A 129 8.60 -25.91 -10.22
C LYS A 129 8.33 -25.46 -8.78
N ASN A 130 8.66 -26.33 -7.83
CA ASN A 130 8.52 -26.09 -6.38
C ASN A 130 7.08 -25.78 -5.91
N LEU A 131 6.06 -26.26 -6.63
CA LEU A 131 4.69 -26.23 -6.21
C LEU A 131 4.31 -27.58 -5.58
N THR A 132 3.56 -27.51 -4.47
CA THR A 132 2.92 -28.71 -3.90
C THR A 132 1.79 -29.17 -4.84
N GLU A 133 1.32 -30.40 -4.64
CA GLU A 133 0.24 -30.98 -5.43
C GLU A 133 -1.02 -30.10 -5.44
N THR A 134 -1.45 -29.65 -4.26
CA THR A 134 -2.58 -28.69 -4.13
C THR A 134 -2.31 -27.38 -4.86
N GLN A 135 -1.08 -26.88 -4.81
CA GLN A 135 -0.72 -25.64 -5.53
C GLN A 135 -0.72 -25.85 -7.04
N LEU A 136 -0.32 -27.01 -7.55
CA LEU A 136 -0.38 -27.36 -8.97
C LEU A 136 -1.81 -27.36 -9.49
N GLN A 137 -2.77 -27.93 -8.73
CA GLN A 137 -4.18 -27.97 -9.09
C GLN A 137 -4.78 -26.57 -9.26
N ILE A 138 -4.42 -25.62 -8.38
CA ILE A 138 -4.96 -24.24 -8.43
C ILE A 138 -4.15 -23.32 -9.33
N HIS A 139 -2.93 -23.70 -9.74
CA HIS A 139 -1.99 -22.85 -10.47
C HIS A 139 -2.61 -22.26 -11.75
N LYS A 140 -3.35 -23.06 -12.52
CA LYS A 140 -4.02 -22.62 -13.75
C LYS A 140 -5.00 -21.46 -13.55
N TYR A 141 -5.59 -21.33 -12.36
CA TYR A 141 -6.54 -20.27 -12.02
C TYR A 141 -5.85 -19.00 -11.50
N ILE A 142 -4.80 -19.17 -10.68
CA ILE A 142 -4.18 -18.05 -9.97
C ILE A 142 -2.94 -17.47 -10.65
N ALA A 143 -2.19 -18.27 -11.43
CA ALA A 143 -0.96 -17.81 -12.07
C ALA A 143 -1.21 -16.67 -13.07
N PRO A 144 -2.20 -16.74 -13.98
CA PRO A 144 -2.48 -15.63 -14.90
C PRO A 144 -2.84 -14.33 -14.16
N ARG A 145 -3.63 -14.41 -13.08
CA ARG A 145 -3.95 -13.28 -12.21
C ARG A 145 -2.70 -12.69 -11.56
N ASN A 146 -1.89 -13.55 -10.92
CA ASN A 146 -0.70 -13.13 -10.19
C ASN A 146 0.31 -12.49 -11.13
N TYR A 147 0.47 -13.05 -12.33
CA TYR A 147 1.34 -12.51 -13.37
C TYR A 147 0.87 -11.12 -13.84
N SER A 148 -0.44 -10.96 -14.11
CA SER A 148 -1.03 -9.66 -14.48
C SER A 148 -0.82 -8.60 -13.39
N ILE A 149 -1.02 -8.96 -12.12
CA ILE A 149 -0.76 -8.06 -10.98
C ILE A 149 0.70 -7.62 -10.96
N LEU A 150 1.63 -8.57 -11.08
CA LEU A 150 3.07 -8.25 -11.05
C LEU A 150 3.51 -7.40 -12.23
N ILE A 151 3.00 -7.63 -13.44
CA ILE A 151 3.26 -6.79 -14.60
C ILE A 151 2.84 -5.35 -14.34
N LEU A 152 1.62 -5.13 -13.85
CA LEU A 152 1.15 -3.78 -13.56
C LEU A 152 2.02 -3.07 -12.53
N MET A 153 2.55 -3.80 -11.56
CA MET A 153 3.42 -3.24 -10.53
C MET A 153 4.85 -3.00 -11.02
N LEU A 154 5.40 -3.90 -11.83
CA LEU A 154 6.79 -3.87 -12.30
C LEU A 154 6.98 -2.96 -13.52
N HIS A 155 6.08 -3.05 -14.51
CA HIS A 155 6.20 -2.31 -15.77
C HIS A 155 5.56 -0.92 -15.69
N TYR A 156 4.47 -0.77 -14.93
CA TYR A 156 3.71 0.49 -14.86
C TYR A 156 3.81 1.17 -13.48
N GLY A 157 4.48 0.54 -12.52
CA GLY A 157 4.73 1.11 -11.20
C GLY A 157 3.46 1.32 -10.36
N LEU A 158 2.40 0.56 -10.58
CA LEU A 158 1.20 0.63 -9.75
C LEU A 158 1.52 0.28 -8.30
N THR A 159 0.90 0.99 -7.38
CA THR A 159 0.92 0.65 -5.96
C THR A 159 -0.03 -0.52 -5.66
N LEU A 160 0.15 -1.16 -4.52
CA LEU A 160 -0.78 -2.21 -4.05
C LEU A 160 -2.23 -1.74 -4.01
N ASN A 161 -2.45 -0.50 -3.50
CA ASN A 161 -3.79 0.06 -3.41
C ASN A 161 -4.40 0.26 -4.80
N GLU A 162 -3.63 0.80 -5.74
CA GLU A 162 -4.08 1.02 -7.11
C GLU A 162 -4.47 -0.30 -7.77
N VAL A 163 -3.59 -1.33 -7.71
CA VAL A 163 -3.88 -2.65 -8.28
C VAL A 163 -5.14 -3.28 -7.70
N VAL A 164 -5.26 -3.25 -6.37
CA VAL A 164 -6.44 -3.84 -5.70
C VAL A 164 -7.71 -3.08 -6.01
N SER A 165 -7.64 -1.76 -6.21
CA SER A 165 -8.83 -0.93 -6.50
C SER A 165 -9.33 -1.02 -7.93
N LEU A 166 -8.58 -1.62 -8.87
CA LEU A 166 -8.98 -1.71 -10.26
C LEU A 166 -10.30 -2.45 -10.45
N ASN A 167 -11.16 -1.86 -11.26
CA ASN A 167 -12.42 -2.44 -11.73
C ASN A 167 -12.29 -2.87 -13.20
N ILE A 168 -13.23 -3.66 -13.70
CA ILE A 168 -13.22 -4.03 -15.11
C ILE A 168 -13.39 -2.81 -16.03
N ASN A 169 -14.13 -1.80 -15.62
CA ASN A 169 -14.30 -0.55 -16.36
C ASN A 169 -13.04 0.32 -16.44
N ASP A 170 -12.04 0.06 -15.58
CA ASP A 170 -10.81 0.82 -15.60
C ASP A 170 -9.86 0.39 -16.73
N ILE A 171 -10.11 -0.75 -17.37
CA ILE A 171 -9.33 -1.23 -18.49
C ILE A 171 -10.10 -1.22 -19.80
N ASN A 172 -9.53 -0.55 -20.81
CA ASN A 172 -10.05 -0.58 -22.18
C ASN A 172 -9.14 -1.46 -23.06
N PHE A 173 -9.56 -2.69 -23.27
CA PHE A 173 -8.79 -3.66 -24.05
C PHE A 173 -8.68 -3.29 -25.54
N SER A 174 -9.63 -2.53 -26.12
CA SER A 174 -9.57 -2.11 -27.52
C SER A 174 -8.53 -1.00 -27.73
N GLN A 175 -8.45 -0.06 -26.82
CA GLN A 175 -7.54 1.10 -26.87
C GLN A 175 -6.18 0.85 -26.19
N ASN A 176 -5.99 -0.28 -25.53
CA ASN A 176 -4.81 -0.61 -24.69
C ASN A 176 -4.63 0.37 -23.52
N GLU A 177 -5.69 0.88 -22.93
CA GLU A 177 -5.64 1.88 -21.89
C GLU A 177 -6.05 1.31 -20.52
N LEU A 178 -5.36 1.76 -19.48
CA LEU A 178 -5.69 1.49 -18.09
C LEU A 178 -5.86 2.81 -17.35
N THR A 179 -7.04 3.04 -16.83
CA THR A 179 -7.38 4.22 -16.04
C THR A 179 -7.12 3.93 -14.57
N ILE A 180 -6.39 4.83 -13.91
CA ILE A 180 -6.14 4.76 -12.47
C ILE A 180 -6.85 5.93 -11.80
N ILE A 181 -7.78 5.61 -10.92
CA ILE A 181 -8.55 6.61 -10.14
C ILE A 181 -8.05 6.60 -8.70
N THR A 182 -7.68 7.75 -8.19
CA THR A 182 -7.23 7.94 -6.81
C THR A 182 -7.82 9.24 -6.24
N ASN A 183 -7.67 9.46 -4.94
CA ASN A 183 -8.07 10.73 -4.33
C ASN A 183 -7.30 11.94 -4.88
N LYS A 184 -6.20 11.71 -5.64
CA LYS A 184 -5.39 12.77 -6.28
C LYS A 184 -5.81 13.06 -7.71
N GLY A 185 -6.82 12.37 -8.20
CA GLY A 185 -7.31 12.50 -9.57
C GLY A 185 -7.24 11.22 -10.38
N LYS A 186 -7.52 11.37 -11.67
CA LYS A 186 -7.52 10.30 -12.69
C LYS A 186 -6.28 10.43 -13.56
N ARG A 187 -5.67 9.27 -13.91
CA ARG A 187 -4.62 9.20 -14.93
C ARG A 187 -4.81 7.97 -15.81
N VAL A 188 -4.38 8.05 -17.05
CA VAL A 188 -4.46 6.97 -18.03
C VAL A 188 -3.06 6.47 -18.34
N LEU A 189 -2.88 5.17 -18.38
CA LEU A 189 -1.64 4.47 -18.72
C LEU A 189 -1.87 3.66 -20.00
N ASN A 190 -0.97 3.79 -20.98
CA ASN A 190 -0.99 2.98 -22.18
C ASN A 190 -0.28 1.65 -21.90
N LEU A 191 -1.02 0.55 -22.06
CA LEU A 191 -0.49 -0.80 -21.92
C LEU A 191 0.22 -1.24 -23.21
N SER A 192 1.32 -1.96 -23.08
CA SER A 192 1.90 -2.67 -24.23
C SER A 192 0.90 -3.72 -24.75
N LYS A 193 1.01 -4.07 -26.03
CA LYS A 193 0.15 -5.12 -26.63
C LYS A 193 0.30 -6.45 -25.90
N ASP A 194 1.52 -6.79 -25.48
CA ASP A 194 1.82 -8.04 -24.78
C ASP A 194 1.25 -8.05 -23.36
N ASP A 195 1.46 -6.97 -22.60
CA ASP A 195 0.93 -6.86 -21.24
C ASP A 195 -0.61 -6.87 -21.24
N LYS A 196 -1.24 -6.15 -22.19
CA LYS A 196 -2.68 -6.22 -22.40
C LYS A 196 -3.15 -7.65 -22.67
N LYS A 197 -2.48 -8.37 -23.58
CA LYS A 197 -2.82 -9.77 -23.92
C LYS A 197 -2.78 -10.68 -22.68
N ILE A 198 -1.79 -10.48 -21.81
CA ILE A 198 -1.67 -11.24 -20.56
C ILE A 198 -2.84 -10.94 -19.61
N ILE A 199 -3.18 -9.67 -19.42
CA ILE A 199 -4.31 -9.28 -18.57
C ILE A 199 -5.64 -9.78 -19.15
N TYR A 200 -5.82 -9.66 -20.46
CA TYR A 200 -7.00 -10.17 -21.15
C TYR A 200 -7.12 -11.70 -21.05
N ASN A 201 -6.00 -12.43 -21.17
CA ASN A 201 -5.97 -13.88 -20.99
C ASN A 201 -6.42 -14.27 -19.56
N TYR A 202 -5.97 -13.57 -18.53
CA TYR A 202 -6.49 -13.77 -17.17
C TYR A 202 -8.00 -13.57 -17.13
N PHE A 203 -8.49 -12.43 -17.62
CA PHE A 203 -9.92 -12.08 -17.60
C PHE A 203 -10.79 -13.10 -18.38
N SER A 204 -10.33 -13.52 -19.56
CA SER A 204 -11.04 -14.46 -20.42
C SER A 204 -11.18 -15.85 -19.80
N ASN A 205 -10.21 -16.28 -19.00
CA ASN A 205 -10.20 -17.59 -18.34
C ASN A 205 -10.96 -17.63 -17.00
N ILE A 206 -11.55 -16.53 -16.56
CA ILE A 206 -12.45 -16.53 -15.40
C ILE A 206 -13.76 -17.26 -15.81
N PRO A 207 -14.19 -18.30 -15.05
CA PRO A 207 -15.45 -18.99 -15.33
C PRO A 207 -16.64 -18.02 -15.35
N ALA A 208 -17.59 -18.22 -16.25
CA ALA A 208 -18.73 -17.31 -16.49
C ALA A 208 -19.47 -16.90 -15.21
N LEU A 209 -19.64 -17.83 -14.28
CA LEU A 209 -20.32 -17.60 -12.99
C LEU A 209 -19.64 -16.51 -12.13
N PHE A 210 -18.31 -16.38 -12.24
CA PHE A 210 -17.51 -15.44 -11.43
C PHE A 210 -16.96 -14.29 -12.26
N LYS A 211 -17.25 -14.24 -13.55
CA LYS A 211 -16.71 -13.25 -14.46
C LYS A 211 -17.25 -11.87 -14.14
N PRO A 212 -16.38 -10.87 -13.94
CA PRO A 212 -16.80 -9.48 -13.80
C PRO A 212 -17.65 -9.06 -14.99
N LYS A 213 -18.74 -8.35 -14.73
CA LYS A 213 -19.65 -7.87 -15.79
C LYS A 213 -19.06 -6.63 -16.42
N ASP A 214 -19.08 -6.58 -17.74
CA ASP A 214 -18.69 -5.39 -18.50
C ASP A 214 -19.55 -4.18 -18.09
N TYR A 215 -18.96 -3.01 -18.13
CA TYR A 215 -19.60 -1.74 -17.77
C TYR A 215 -20.10 -1.64 -16.31
N THR A 216 -19.47 -2.41 -15.40
CA THR A 216 -19.74 -2.35 -13.96
C THR A 216 -18.49 -1.96 -13.17
N ASP A 217 -18.64 -1.72 -11.88
CA ASP A 217 -17.55 -1.54 -10.92
C ASP A 217 -17.04 -2.86 -10.31
N ASP A 218 -17.32 -3.97 -10.97
CA ASP A 218 -16.81 -5.28 -10.57
C ASP A 218 -15.28 -5.28 -10.55
N PRO A 219 -14.67 -5.97 -9.58
CA PRO A 219 -13.22 -5.97 -9.45
C PRO A 219 -12.52 -6.67 -10.62
N LEU A 220 -11.47 -6.05 -11.17
CA LEU A 220 -10.62 -6.68 -12.19
C LEU A 220 -9.92 -7.92 -11.62
N PHE A 221 -9.38 -7.85 -10.40
CA PHE A 221 -8.65 -8.95 -9.77
C PHE A 221 -9.46 -9.60 -8.65
N LEU A 222 -9.77 -10.88 -8.86
CA LEU A 222 -10.64 -11.64 -7.98
C LEU A 222 -9.89 -12.39 -6.88
N SER A 223 -10.53 -12.53 -5.73
CA SER A 223 -10.10 -13.43 -4.68
C SER A 223 -10.37 -14.89 -5.07
N PHE A 224 -9.52 -15.82 -4.65
CA PHE A 224 -9.63 -17.25 -4.93
C PHE A 224 -9.58 -18.07 -3.63
N HIS A 225 -10.43 -19.08 -3.52
CA HIS A 225 -10.49 -19.98 -2.37
C HIS A 225 -9.74 -21.29 -2.72
N PRO A 226 -8.52 -21.48 -2.18
CA PRO A 226 -7.68 -22.61 -2.57
C PRO A 226 -8.30 -23.98 -2.26
N GLN A 227 -8.90 -24.16 -1.08
CA GLN A 227 -9.48 -25.45 -0.68
C GLN A 227 -10.72 -25.84 -1.48
N LYS A 228 -11.54 -24.85 -1.86
CA LYS A 228 -12.74 -25.08 -2.69
C LYS A 228 -12.46 -25.01 -4.20
N MET A 229 -11.24 -24.59 -4.58
CA MET A 229 -10.80 -24.40 -5.96
C MET A 229 -11.73 -23.52 -6.81
N VAL A 230 -12.32 -22.48 -6.17
CA VAL A 230 -13.26 -21.56 -6.82
C VAL A 230 -12.90 -20.10 -6.52
N TYR A 231 -13.33 -19.18 -7.37
CA TYR A 231 -13.30 -17.77 -7.05
C TYR A 231 -14.34 -17.46 -5.96
N TRP A 232 -14.02 -16.48 -5.10
CA TRP A 232 -14.96 -16.01 -4.10
C TRP A 232 -16.03 -15.12 -4.73
N TYR A 233 -17.27 -15.33 -4.29
CA TYR A 233 -18.42 -14.49 -4.63
C TYR A 233 -18.99 -13.87 -3.36
N ASP A 234 -19.30 -12.58 -3.42
CA ASP A 234 -19.94 -11.85 -2.33
C ASP A 234 -21.45 -11.81 -2.60
N TYR A 235 -22.17 -12.69 -1.93
CA TYR A 235 -23.62 -12.82 -2.11
C TYR A 235 -24.40 -11.61 -1.61
N ASN A 236 -23.85 -10.86 -0.61
CA ASN A 236 -24.50 -9.66 -0.10
C ASN A 236 -24.42 -8.51 -1.11
N LEU A 237 -23.31 -8.41 -1.84
CA LEU A 237 -23.08 -7.40 -2.87
C LEU A 237 -23.43 -7.91 -4.28
N ASN A 238 -23.83 -9.17 -4.40
CA ASN A 238 -24.14 -9.84 -5.67
C ASN A 238 -23.06 -9.65 -6.75
N LYS A 239 -21.78 -9.77 -6.37
CA LYS A 239 -20.65 -9.61 -7.27
C LYS A 239 -19.42 -10.46 -6.87
N PRO A 240 -18.48 -10.70 -7.80
CA PRO A 240 -17.24 -11.38 -7.51
C PRO A 240 -16.43 -10.63 -6.43
N LYS A 241 -15.82 -11.37 -5.50
CA LYS A 241 -15.05 -10.77 -4.40
C LYS A 241 -13.69 -10.30 -4.86
N ARG A 242 -13.41 -9.04 -4.60
CA ARG A 242 -12.12 -8.38 -4.85
C ARG A 242 -10.98 -9.05 -4.07
N ILE A 243 -9.79 -9.17 -4.68
CA ILE A 243 -8.59 -9.56 -3.96
C ILE A 243 -8.23 -8.50 -2.90
N SER A 244 -7.83 -8.94 -1.71
CA SER A 244 -7.44 -8.00 -0.64
C SER A 244 -5.98 -7.56 -0.76
N LEU A 245 -5.65 -6.41 -0.15
CA LEU A 245 -4.25 -5.94 -0.01
C LEU A 245 -3.34 -6.98 0.64
N ILE A 246 -3.85 -7.67 1.68
CA ILE A 246 -3.12 -8.74 2.37
C ILE A 246 -2.92 -9.92 1.42
N GLY A 247 -3.94 -10.24 0.61
CA GLY A 247 -3.86 -11.31 -0.41
C GLY A 247 -2.76 -11.05 -1.43
N VAL A 248 -2.67 -9.81 -1.96
CA VAL A 248 -1.60 -9.43 -2.91
C VAL A 248 -0.23 -9.43 -2.23
N LYS A 249 -0.11 -8.92 -1.00
CA LYS A 249 1.17 -8.97 -0.25
C LYS A 249 1.67 -10.40 -0.07
N ARG A 250 0.81 -11.29 0.42
CA ARG A 250 1.15 -12.72 0.62
C ARG A 250 1.50 -13.41 -0.71
N MET A 251 0.81 -13.05 -1.78
CA MET A 251 1.13 -13.55 -3.13
C MET A 251 2.55 -13.12 -3.54
N ILE A 252 2.89 -11.85 -3.42
CA ILE A 252 4.24 -11.34 -3.74
C ILE A 252 5.30 -12.05 -2.90
N GLU A 253 5.12 -12.14 -1.58
CA GLU A 253 6.05 -12.81 -0.67
C GLU A 253 6.29 -14.26 -1.05
N LYS A 254 5.22 -14.99 -1.40
CA LYS A 254 5.30 -16.38 -1.85
C LYS A 254 6.07 -16.52 -3.17
N GLU A 255 5.78 -15.66 -4.16
CA GLU A 255 6.45 -15.72 -5.47
C GLU A 255 7.92 -15.29 -5.38
N VAL A 256 8.24 -14.29 -4.56
CA VAL A 256 9.63 -13.88 -4.27
C VAL A 256 10.40 -15.04 -3.62
N LYS A 257 9.83 -15.69 -2.62
CA LYS A 257 10.46 -16.86 -2.01
C LYS A 257 10.68 -17.97 -3.02
N ARG A 258 9.72 -18.25 -3.90
CA ARG A 258 9.78 -19.32 -4.91
C ARG A 258 10.77 -19.01 -6.03
N SER A 259 10.95 -17.73 -6.36
CA SER A 259 11.91 -17.29 -7.40
C SER A 259 13.38 -17.39 -6.97
N GLY A 260 13.66 -17.63 -5.68
CA GLY A 260 15.02 -17.67 -5.15
C GLY A 260 15.71 -16.32 -5.00
N ILE A 261 14.98 -15.22 -5.13
CA ILE A 261 15.52 -13.88 -4.95
C ILE A 261 15.90 -13.66 -3.49
N GLN A 262 17.18 -13.33 -3.24
CA GLN A 262 17.70 -13.06 -1.88
C GLN A 262 17.38 -11.64 -1.42
N ALA A 263 17.21 -10.70 -2.33
CA ALA A 263 16.88 -9.32 -2.03
C ALA A 263 15.45 -9.15 -1.51
N LYS A 264 15.22 -8.13 -0.69
CA LYS A 264 13.85 -7.75 -0.28
C LYS A 264 13.10 -7.20 -1.50
N ALA A 265 12.32 -8.03 -2.16
CA ALA A 265 11.49 -7.64 -3.29
C ALA A 265 10.03 -7.44 -2.81
N ARG A 266 9.58 -6.19 -2.74
CA ARG A 266 8.24 -5.78 -2.31
C ARG A 266 7.68 -4.76 -3.31
N SER A 267 6.41 -4.48 -3.19
CA SER A 267 5.72 -3.49 -4.02
C SER A 267 6.42 -2.12 -4.10
N THR A 268 7.07 -1.69 -3.01
CA THR A 268 7.82 -0.43 -2.98
C THR A 268 9.04 -0.49 -3.90
N GLN A 269 9.82 -1.58 -3.86
CA GLN A 269 10.97 -1.77 -4.74
C GLN A 269 10.55 -1.83 -6.21
N PHE A 270 9.43 -2.51 -6.51
CA PHE A 270 8.90 -2.58 -7.88
C PHE A 270 8.61 -1.18 -8.43
N ARG A 271 7.87 -0.38 -7.67
CA ARG A 271 7.56 0.99 -8.05
C ARG A 271 8.80 1.87 -8.13
N ASN A 272 9.73 1.75 -7.18
CA ASN A 272 10.98 2.51 -7.20
C ASN A 272 11.78 2.21 -8.46
N SER A 273 11.92 0.94 -8.83
CA SER A 273 12.63 0.54 -10.05
C SER A 273 11.95 1.05 -11.33
N CYS A 274 10.61 1.00 -11.38
CA CYS A 274 9.87 1.54 -12.51
C CYS A 274 10.07 3.06 -12.64
N ILE A 275 10.03 3.82 -11.53
CA ILE A 275 10.32 5.27 -11.55
C ILE A 275 11.75 5.53 -12.02
N LEU A 276 12.74 4.80 -11.45
CA LEU A 276 14.15 4.98 -11.81
C LEU A 276 14.39 4.71 -13.29
N ASN A 277 13.84 3.61 -13.82
CA ASN A 277 13.98 3.25 -15.23
C ASN A 277 13.42 4.36 -16.14
N LYS A 278 12.24 4.90 -15.83
CA LYS A 278 11.65 5.98 -16.63
C LYS A 278 12.44 7.29 -16.53
N ILE A 279 13.09 7.57 -15.40
CA ILE A 279 14.02 8.70 -15.29
C ILE A 279 15.24 8.46 -16.21
N CYS A 280 15.80 7.24 -16.22
CA CYS A 280 16.93 6.88 -17.08
C CYS A 280 16.57 6.89 -18.58
N GLU A 281 15.30 6.60 -18.92
CA GLU A 281 14.75 6.72 -20.27
C GLU A 281 14.55 8.18 -20.73
N GLY A 282 14.80 9.16 -19.85
CA GLY A 282 14.79 10.59 -20.18
C GLY A 282 13.42 11.27 -20.12
N TYR A 283 12.40 10.63 -19.54
CA TYR A 283 11.08 11.27 -19.38
C TYR A 283 11.14 12.53 -18.53
N SER A 284 10.35 13.54 -18.88
CA SER A 284 10.28 14.81 -18.15
C SER A 284 9.70 14.64 -16.74
N ASN A 285 10.03 15.57 -15.83
CA ASN A 285 9.48 15.53 -14.46
C ASN A 285 7.96 15.63 -14.46
N GLU A 286 7.40 16.47 -15.31
CA GLU A 286 5.97 16.71 -15.46
C GLU A 286 5.26 15.42 -15.87
N TYR A 287 5.81 14.75 -16.88
CA TYR A 287 5.31 13.45 -17.31
C TYR A 287 5.35 12.43 -16.16
N LEU A 288 6.48 12.30 -15.46
CA LEU A 288 6.64 11.34 -14.36
C LEU A 288 5.68 11.61 -13.19
N ILE A 289 5.45 12.88 -12.85
CA ILE A 289 4.50 13.27 -11.81
C ILE A 289 3.10 12.80 -12.17
N THR A 290 2.66 13.09 -13.39
CA THR A 290 1.35 12.68 -13.91
C THR A 290 1.26 11.15 -14.02
N TYR A 291 2.25 10.53 -14.67
CA TYR A 291 2.28 9.09 -14.91
C TYR A 291 2.21 8.25 -13.62
N PHE A 292 2.94 8.64 -12.58
CA PHE A 292 2.94 7.94 -11.29
C PHE A 292 1.96 8.53 -10.26
N GLY A 293 1.25 9.62 -10.56
CA GLY A 293 0.38 10.31 -9.59
C GLY A 293 1.14 10.79 -8.36
N LEU A 294 2.32 11.39 -8.55
CA LEU A 294 3.14 11.92 -7.47
C LEU A 294 2.58 13.26 -6.99
N SER A 295 2.77 13.58 -5.71
CA SER A 295 2.24 14.83 -5.13
C SER A 295 3.07 16.06 -5.49
N SER A 296 4.34 15.89 -5.87
CA SER A 296 5.23 17.01 -6.20
C SER A 296 6.51 16.55 -6.89
N ARG A 297 7.25 17.50 -7.49
CA ARG A 297 8.60 17.29 -8.04
C ARG A 297 9.60 16.79 -6.99
N HIS A 298 9.41 17.16 -5.72
CA HIS A 298 10.29 16.71 -4.62
C HIS A 298 10.32 15.19 -4.46
N ALA A 299 9.24 14.49 -4.82
CA ALA A 299 9.20 13.03 -4.80
C ALA A 299 10.25 12.39 -5.73
N LEU A 300 10.66 13.08 -6.82
CA LEU A 300 11.66 12.62 -7.76
C LEU A 300 13.11 12.96 -7.35
N TYR A 301 13.29 13.91 -6.43
CA TYR A 301 14.63 14.38 -6.04
C TYR A 301 15.51 13.24 -5.51
N ARG A 302 14.96 12.35 -4.70
CA ARG A 302 15.70 11.23 -4.12
C ARG A 302 16.22 10.23 -5.16
N TYR A 303 15.49 10.03 -6.26
CA TYR A 303 15.92 9.15 -7.37
C TYR A 303 17.04 9.83 -8.16
N LYS A 304 16.92 11.12 -8.43
CA LYS A 304 17.97 11.89 -9.11
C LYS A 304 19.24 11.99 -8.28
N LYS A 305 19.10 12.15 -6.94
CA LYS A 305 20.25 12.12 -6.02
C LYS A 305 20.94 10.75 -6.09
N TYR A 306 20.17 9.66 -6.04
CA TYR A 306 20.71 8.30 -6.17
C TYR A 306 21.49 8.09 -7.48
N LEU A 307 20.98 8.59 -8.60
CA LEU A 307 21.68 8.49 -9.91
C LEU A 307 22.99 9.29 -9.96
N LYS A 308 23.11 10.39 -9.21
CA LYS A 308 24.35 11.18 -9.14
C LYS A 308 25.44 10.53 -8.29
N THR A 309 25.08 9.55 -7.47
CA THR A 309 26.03 8.82 -6.60
C THR A 309 26.49 7.49 -7.22
N LYS A 310 25.99 7.15 -8.42
CA LYS A 310 26.38 6.00 -9.24
C LYS A 310 27.21 6.45 -10.44
#